data_b094fa8452455ff640a75216d1fa768f
#
_entry.id   b094fa8452455ff640a75216d1fa768f
#
_cell.length_a   1.000
_cell.length_b   1.000
_cell.length_c   1.000
_cell.angle_alpha   90.00
_cell.angle_beta   90.00
_cell.angle_gamma   90.00
#
_symmetry.space_group_name_H-M   'P 1'
#
loop_
_entity.id
_entity.type
_entity.pdbx_description
1 polymer ?
#
loop_
_entity_poly.entity_id
_entity_poly.type
_entity_poly.pdbx_seq_one_letter_code
_entity_poly.pdbx_strand_id
1 'polypeptide(L)'
;MKRSEPVELMNMCVLRRGSKVLVQDRTDPNWPGIAFPGGHVEKGESFTDSVIREVQEETGLTISSPRLCGIKDWCEDGVRHVVLLYCSEQFTGTLRSSDEGEVWWAELAGLPSLDLASSDMLDLLRVFEEDDLSELFYRQDGEDWTYELK
;
A
#
# COMPACT_ATOMS: atom_id res chain seq x y z
N MET A 1 7.65 11.82 -31.07
CA MET A 1 6.65 11.23 -30.17
C MET A 1 7.16 11.28 -28.75
N LYS A 2 6.41 11.89 -27.86
CA LYS A 2 6.74 11.86 -26.44
C LYS A 2 6.44 10.48 -25.88
N ARG A 3 7.42 9.89 -25.18
CA ARG A 3 7.25 8.62 -24.47
C ARG A 3 6.91 8.80 -22.98
N SER A 4 6.90 10.05 -22.53
CA SER A 4 6.54 10.38 -21.14
C SER A 4 5.02 10.51 -21.01
N GLU A 5 4.51 10.10 -19.86
CA GLU A 5 3.13 10.28 -19.47
C GLU A 5 3.05 10.85 -18.05
N PRO A 6 1.97 11.56 -17.68
CA PRO A 6 1.75 11.96 -16.32
C PRO A 6 1.61 10.74 -15.40
N VAL A 7 2.25 10.78 -14.25
CA VAL A 7 2.20 9.68 -13.26
C VAL A 7 2.01 10.26 -11.88
N GLU A 8 1.14 9.65 -11.09
CA GLU A 8 1.01 9.89 -9.65
C GLU A 8 1.60 8.69 -8.92
N LEU A 9 2.62 8.94 -8.09
CA LEU A 9 3.38 7.91 -7.40
C LEU A 9 2.99 7.82 -5.94
N MET A 10 2.61 6.64 -5.51
CA MET A 10 2.20 6.32 -4.15
C MET A 10 2.97 5.10 -3.65
N ASN A 11 2.91 4.84 -2.37
CA ASN A 11 3.48 3.64 -1.77
C ASN A 11 2.51 3.02 -0.77
N MET A 12 2.76 1.77 -0.46
CA MET A 12 2.05 1.00 0.55
C MET A 12 3.06 0.03 1.18
N CYS A 13 2.96 -0.19 2.48
CA CYS A 13 3.88 -1.09 3.16
C CYS A 13 3.13 -2.14 3.98
N VAL A 14 3.45 -3.40 3.75
CA VAL A 14 3.03 -4.51 4.60
C VAL A 14 4.15 -4.77 5.61
N LEU A 15 3.91 -4.39 6.86
CA LEU A 15 4.79 -4.72 7.98
C LEU A 15 4.30 -6.01 8.62
N ARG A 16 5.22 -6.97 8.76
CA ARG A 16 4.92 -8.28 9.34
C ARG A 16 5.64 -8.47 10.67
N ARG A 17 4.92 -9.03 11.61
CA ARG A 17 5.48 -9.51 12.88
C ARG A 17 4.83 -10.85 13.23
N GLY A 18 5.52 -11.95 12.86
CA GLY A 18 4.96 -13.28 12.98
C GLY A 18 3.70 -13.45 12.12
N SER A 19 2.60 -13.87 12.75
CA SER A 19 1.30 -14.04 12.09
C SER A 19 0.53 -12.73 11.91
N LYS A 20 1.09 -11.62 12.38
CA LYS A 20 0.39 -10.32 12.39
C LYS A 20 0.91 -9.39 11.32
N VAL A 21 0.03 -8.51 10.87
CA VAL A 21 0.29 -7.44 9.92
C VAL A 21 -0.21 -6.12 10.50
N LEU A 22 0.53 -5.04 10.24
CA LEU A 22 0.13 -3.72 10.70
C LEU A 22 -0.95 -3.16 9.78
N VAL A 23 -2.05 -2.73 10.37
CA VAL A 23 -3.18 -2.13 9.66
C VAL A 23 -3.52 -0.76 10.23
N GLN A 24 -4.19 0.04 9.41
CA GLN A 24 -4.66 1.37 9.76
C GLN A 24 -6.14 1.49 9.43
N ASP A 25 -6.91 2.02 10.38
CA ASP A 25 -8.31 2.40 10.14
C ASP A 25 -8.32 3.84 9.63
N ARG A 26 -8.56 4.02 8.34
CA ARG A 26 -8.44 5.32 7.68
C ARG A 26 -9.52 6.29 8.14
N THR A 27 -9.11 7.51 8.43
CA THR A 27 -10.03 8.62 8.79
C THR A 27 -10.54 9.39 7.58
N ASP A 28 -9.94 9.19 6.39
CA ASP A 28 -10.35 9.87 5.17
C ASP A 28 -11.77 9.47 4.77
N PRO A 29 -12.75 10.38 4.76
CA PRO A 29 -14.13 10.05 4.40
C PRO A 29 -14.31 9.66 2.94
N ASN A 30 -13.36 9.99 2.07
CA ASN A 30 -13.40 9.63 0.65
C ASN A 30 -12.95 8.20 0.40
N TRP A 31 -12.15 7.65 1.30
CA TRP A 31 -11.69 6.27 1.22
C TRP A 31 -11.50 5.69 2.62
N PRO A 32 -12.60 5.39 3.32
CA PRO A 32 -12.55 4.83 4.68
C PRO A 32 -12.28 3.35 4.67
N GLY A 33 -11.98 2.82 5.84
CA GLY A 33 -11.82 1.39 6.09
C GLY A 33 -10.39 1.01 6.44
N ILE A 34 -10.17 -0.29 6.59
CA ILE A 34 -8.89 -0.85 7.02
C ILE A 34 -7.98 -1.00 5.80
N ALA A 35 -6.77 -0.44 5.90
CA ALA A 35 -5.75 -0.49 4.87
C ALA A 35 -4.37 -0.71 5.49
N PHE A 36 -3.36 -0.92 4.64
CA PHE A 36 -1.96 -0.91 5.05
C PHE A 36 -1.43 0.52 5.03
N PRO A 37 -0.45 0.88 5.89
CA PRO A 37 0.14 2.21 5.86
C PRO A 37 0.77 2.55 4.51
N GLY A 38 0.73 3.81 4.14
CA GLY A 38 1.34 4.31 2.92
C GLY A 38 0.88 5.72 2.60
N GLY A 39 1.37 6.27 1.50
CA GLY A 39 1.04 7.61 1.07
C GLY A 39 1.67 7.96 -0.26
N HIS A 40 1.92 9.24 -0.48
CA HIS A 40 2.47 9.75 -1.72
C HIS A 40 3.99 9.86 -1.67
N VAL A 41 4.63 9.59 -2.80
CA VAL A 41 6.04 9.92 -3.01
C VAL A 41 6.14 11.42 -3.32
N GLU A 42 6.99 12.12 -2.58
CA GLU A 42 7.21 13.55 -2.81
C GLU A 42 8.19 13.77 -3.96
N LYS A 43 8.10 14.94 -4.59
CA LYS A 43 8.99 15.28 -5.70
C LYS A 43 10.45 15.25 -5.25
N GLY A 44 11.28 14.53 -6.02
CA GLY A 44 12.70 14.41 -5.73
C GLY A 44 13.06 13.42 -4.62
N GLU A 45 12.08 12.83 -3.99
CA GLU A 45 12.27 11.82 -2.94
C GLU A 45 12.51 10.45 -3.58
N SER A 46 13.43 9.65 -3.03
CA SER A 46 13.56 8.26 -3.46
C SER A 46 12.33 7.46 -3.04
N PHE A 47 11.99 6.41 -3.78
CA PHE A 47 10.87 5.54 -3.42
C PHE A 47 11.07 4.88 -2.07
N THR A 48 12.27 4.42 -1.79
CA THR A 48 12.62 3.80 -0.51
C THR A 48 12.47 4.78 0.65
N ASP A 49 12.99 6.00 0.51
CA ASP A 49 12.86 7.02 1.54
C ASP A 49 11.41 7.42 1.77
N SER A 50 10.59 7.45 0.69
CA SER A 50 9.17 7.80 0.79
C SER A 50 8.39 6.83 1.66
N VAL A 51 8.60 5.54 1.49
CA VAL A 51 7.88 4.53 2.28
C VAL A 51 8.36 4.53 3.73
N ILE A 52 9.66 4.72 3.97
CA ILE A 52 10.19 4.85 5.34
C ILE A 52 9.57 6.06 6.04
N ARG A 53 9.49 7.19 5.37
CA ARG A 53 8.87 8.41 5.90
C ARG A 53 7.39 8.22 6.21
N GLU A 54 6.62 7.71 5.26
CA GLU A 54 5.17 7.51 5.44
C GLU A 54 4.87 6.56 6.60
N VAL A 55 5.57 5.44 6.69
CA VAL A 55 5.37 4.50 7.79
C VAL A 55 5.69 5.16 9.13
N GLN A 56 6.76 5.92 9.20
CA GLN A 56 7.14 6.63 10.43
C GLN A 56 6.09 7.66 10.84
N GLU A 57 5.60 8.46 9.88
CA GLU A 57 4.58 9.48 10.15
C GLU A 57 3.27 8.87 10.63
N GLU A 58 2.84 7.77 10.01
CA GLU A 58 1.55 7.15 10.28
C GLU A 58 1.56 6.20 11.48
N THR A 59 2.69 5.57 11.78
CA THR A 59 2.75 4.48 12.76
C THR A 59 3.73 4.68 13.90
N GLY A 60 4.66 5.62 13.79
CA GLY A 60 5.75 5.80 14.74
C GLY A 60 6.90 4.81 14.58
N LEU A 61 6.78 3.85 13.68
CA LEU A 61 7.81 2.85 13.45
C LEU A 61 8.76 3.28 12.34
N THR A 62 10.06 3.00 12.54
CA THR A 62 11.09 3.21 11.53
C THR A 62 11.45 1.85 10.94
N ILE A 63 11.06 1.62 9.69
CA ILE A 63 11.37 0.39 8.98
C ILE A 63 12.80 0.43 8.43
N SER A 64 13.42 -0.75 8.34
CA SER A 64 14.75 -0.94 7.78
C SER A 64 14.67 -1.86 6.58
N SER A 65 15.47 -1.56 5.55
CA SER A 65 15.61 -2.40 4.36
C SER A 65 14.26 -2.86 3.77
N PRO A 66 13.34 -1.94 3.49
CA PRO A 66 12.08 -2.34 2.88
C PRO A 66 12.33 -2.95 1.50
N ARG A 67 11.61 -4.04 1.19
CA ARG A 67 11.73 -4.75 -0.08
C ARG A 67 10.57 -4.39 -0.98
N LEU A 68 10.87 -3.98 -2.22
CA LEU A 68 9.85 -3.75 -3.23
C LEU A 68 9.35 -5.11 -3.74
N CYS A 69 8.08 -5.41 -3.51
CA CYS A 69 7.45 -6.68 -3.86
C CYS A 69 6.75 -6.63 -5.20
N GLY A 70 6.24 -5.48 -5.60
CA GLY A 70 5.51 -5.28 -6.84
C GLY A 70 4.81 -3.94 -6.87
N ILE A 71 3.84 -3.83 -7.76
CA ILE A 71 3.07 -2.60 -7.95
C ILE A 71 1.57 -2.89 -8.09
N LYS A 72 0.77 -1.89 -7.73
CA LYS A 72 -0.64 -1.79 -8.11
C LYS A 72 -0.76 -0.55 -8.98
N ASP A 73 -1.37 -0.68 -10.15
CA ASP A 73 -1.46 0.47 -11.05
C ASP A 73 -2.74 0.48 -11.88
N TRP A 74 -3.09 1.66 -12.33
CA TRP A 74 -4.22 1.91 -13.21
C TRP A 74 -4.05 3.24 -13.92
N CYS A 75 -4.76 3.41 -15.03
CA CYS A 75 -4.82 4.68 -15.76
C CYS A 75 -6.21 5.27 -15.64
N GLU A 76 -6.30 6.54 -15.27
CA GLU A 76 -7.55 7.27 -15.14
C GLU A 76 -7.32 8.74 -15.52
N ASP A 77 -8.21 9.27 -16.35
CA ASP A 77 -8.17 10.68 -16.78
C ASP A 77 -6.80 11.12 -17.34
N GLY A 78 -6.13 10.22 -18.07
CA GLY A 78 -4.84 10.51 -18.69
C GLY A 78 -3.64 10.45 -17.76
N VAL A 79 -3.84 10.04 -16.52
CA VAL A 79 -2.78 9.89 -15.52
C VAL A 79 -2.63 8.42 -15.14
N ARG A 80 -1.39 7.92 -15.13
CA ARG A 80 -1.09 6.61 -14.56
C ARG A 80 -0.88 6.73 -13.06
N HIS A 81 -1.63 5.95 -12.30
CA HIS A 81 -1.46 5.86 -10.85
C HIS A 81 -0.65 4.61 -10.55
N VAL A 82 0.41 4.76 -9.76
CA VAL A 82 1.30 3.66 -9.39
C VAL A 82 1.46 3.62 -7.88
N VAL A 83 1.08 2.51 -7.28
CA VAL A 83 1.32 2.24 -5.86
C VAL A 83 2.46 1.24 -5.76
N LEU A 84 3.58 1.68 -5.21
CA LEU A 84 4.74 0.83 -4.96
C LEU A 84 4.47 -0.01 -3.72
N LEU A 85 4.53 -1.33 -3.85
CA LEU A 85 4.18 -2.27 -2.79
C LEU A 85 5.46 -2.76 -2.10
N TYR A 86 5.68 -2.26 -0.89
CA TYR A 86 6.84 -2.61 -0.07
C TYR A 86 6.45 -3.51 1.08
N CYS A 87 7.38 -4.36 1.51
CA CYS A 87 7.23 -5.14 2.73
C CYS A 87 8.46 -4.98 3.63
N SER A 88 8.26 -5.10 4.94
CA SER A 88 9.34 -5.08 5.90
C SER A 88 8.97 -5.93 7.12
N GLU A 89 9.97 -6.63 7.67
CA GLU A 89 9.89 -7.36 8.94
C GLU A 89 10.83 -6.77 9.98
N GLN A 90 11.61 -5.74 9.61
CA GLN A 90 12.61 -5.11 10.47
C GLN A 90 12.20 -3.66 10.74
N PHE A 91 11.98 -3.35 12.00
CA PHE A 91 11.59 -2.01 12.41
C PHE A 91 11.97 -1.75 13.87
N THR A 92 12.09 -0.47 14.20
CA THR A 92 12.32 0.04 15.55
C THR A 92 11.29 1.10 15.89
N GLY A 93 11.27 1.56 17.12
CA GLY A 93 10.38 2.62 17.56
C GLY A 93 9.17 2.10 18.32
N THR A 94 8.26 3.02 18.63
CA THR A 94 7.04 2.73 19.40
C THR A 94 5.82 2.99 18.52
N LEU A 95 4.93 2.00 18.44
CA LEU A 95 3.69 2.13 17.68
C LEU A 95 2.82 3.23 18.26
N ARG A 96 2.38 4.15 17.41
CA ARG A 96 1.43 5.21 17.75
C ARG A 96 0.53 5.52 16.56
N SER A 97 -0.71 5.86 16.87
CA SER A 97 -1.65 6.30 15.85
C SER A 97 -1.39 7.76 15.48
N SER A 98 -1.93 8.19 14.33
CA SER A 98 -1.83 9.55 13.83
C SER A 98 -3.21 10.08 13.43
N ASP A 99 -3.25 11.31 12.91
CA ASP A 99 -4.48 11.92 12.39
C ASP A 99 -5.05 11.16 11.18
N GLU A 100 -4.22 10.36 10.51
CA GLU A 100 -4.65 9.57 9.35
C GLU A 100 -5.35 8.28 9.73
N GLY A 101 -5.27 7.87 10.99
CA GLY A 101 -6.02 6.73 11.50
C GLY A 101 -5.34 6.02 12.65
N GLU A 102 -6.15 5.21 13.34
CA GLU A 102 -5.65 4.29 14.37
C GLU A 102 -4.93 3.13 13.71
N VAL A 103 -3.79 2.73 14.30
CA VAL A 103 -2.97 1.61 13.80
C VAL A 103 -2.84 0.52 14.87
N TRP A 104 -2.88 -0.73 14.43
CA TRP A 104 -2.70 -1.88 15.32
C TRP A 104 -2.21 -3.10 14.55
N TRP A 105 -1.72 -4.09 15.30
CA TRP A 105 -1.33 -5.38 14.75
C TRP A 105 -2.54 -6.30 14.66
N ALA A 106 -2.94 -6.64 13.44
CA ALA A 106 -4.05 -7.56 13.18
C ALA A 106 -3.52 -8.94 12.81
N GLU A 107 -4.25 -9.99 13.19
CA GLU A 107 -3.96 -11.34 12.70
C GLU A 107 -4.21 -11.39 11.20
N LEU A 108 -3.23 -11.88 10.43
CA LEU A 108 -3.35 -12.00 8.99
C LEU A 108 -4.57 -12.83 8.59
N ALA A 109 -4.79 -13.95 9.29
CA ALA A 109 -5.94 -14.82 9.06
C ALA A 109 -7.29 -14.16 9.37
N GLY A 110 -7.30 -13.10 10.17
CA GLY A 110 -8.50 -12.35 10.53
C GLY A 110 -8.86 -11.21 9.57
N LEU A 111 -8.00 -10.88 8.61
CA LEU A 111 -8.26 -9.77 7.69
C LEU A 111 -9.59 -9.89 6.92
N PRO A 112 -10.01 -11.08 6.45
CA PRO A 112 -11.28 -11.18 5.72
C PRO A 112 -12.51 -10.76 6.54
N SER A 113 -12.44 -10.75 7.86
CA SER A 113 -13.54 -10.34 8.73
C SER A 113 -13.55 -8.84 9.05
N LEU A 114 -12.53 -8.09 8.64
CA LEU A 114 -12.42 -6.65 8.85
C LEU A 114 -13.12 -5.89 7.72
N ASP A 115 -13.48 -4.63 8.01
CA ASP A 115 -14.03 -3.71 7.03
C ASP A 115 -12.89 -3.12 6.18
N LEU A 116 -12.45 -3.85 5.18
CA LEU A 116 -11.32 -3.48 4.34
C LEU A 116 -11.66 -2.29 3.44
N ALA A 117 -10.72 -1.36 3.31
CA ALA A 117 -10.89 -0.14 2.51
C ALA A 117 -11.05 -0.42 1.02
N SER A 118 -10.54 -1.54 0.55
CA SER A 118 -10.63 -1.95 -0.85
C SER A 118 -10.90 -3.45 -0.95
N SER A 119 -11.76 -3.84 -1.87
CA SER A 119 -12.12 -5.25 -2.09
C SER A 119 -10.97 -6.09 -2.65
N ASP A 120 -9.92 -5.46 -3.17
CA ASP A 120 -8.76 -6.13 -3.74
C ASP A 120 -7.67 -6.49 -2.73
N MET A 121 -7.79 -6.05 -1.47
CA MET A 121 -6.69 -6.15 -0.50
C MET A 121 -6.21 -7.59 -0.25
N LEU A 122 -7.11 -8.56 -0.26
CA LEU A 122 -6.73 -9.95 -0.06
C LEU A 122 -5.97 -10.51 -1.27
N ASP A 123 -6.37 -10.14 -2.48
CA ASP A 123 -5.62 -10.49 -3.69
C ASP A 123 -4.31 -9.71 -3.80
N LEU A 124 -4.31 -8.47 -3.33
CA LEU A 124 -3.11 -7.64 -3.29
C LEU A 124 -2.01 -8.29 -2.43
N LEU A 125 -2.39 -8.91 -1.30
CA LEU A 125 -1.44 -9.62 -0.44
C LEU A 125 -0.68 -10.72 -1.18
N ARG A 126 -1.28 -11.31 -2.20
CA ARG A 126 -0.61 -12.34 -3.01
C ARG A 126 0.62 -11.78 -3.74
N VAL A 127 0.58 -10.50 -4.16
CA VAL A 127 1.74 -9.85 -4.78
C VAL A 127 2.91 -9.76 -3.79
N PHE A 128 2.61 -9.55 -2.50
CA PHE A 128 3.64 -9.52 -1.46
C PHE A 128 4.21 -10.90 -1.13
N GLU A 129 3.44 -11.96 -1.31
CA GLU A 129 3.77 -13.31 -0.82
C GLU A 129 4.22 -14.28 -1.92
N GLU A 130 3.75 -14.12 -3.15
CA GLU A 130 4.03 -15.03 -4.26
C GLU A 130 5.12 -14.46 -5.17
N ASP A 131 6.20 -15.23 -5.38
CA ASP A 131 7.36 -14.79 -6.15
C ASP A 131 7.08 -14.64 -7.65
N ASP A 132 6.05 -15.29 -8.16
CA ASP A 132 5.66 -15.25 -9.57
C ASP A 132 4.67 -14.12 -9.90
N LEU A 133 4.25 -13.34 -8.90
CA LEU A 133 3.40 -12.16 -9.09
C LEU A 133 4.19 -10.87 -8.84
N SER A 134 3.97 -9.88 -9.67
CA SER A 134 4.64 -8.56 -9.56
C SER A 134 3.70 -7.38 -9.69
N GLU A 135 2.44 -7.62 -10.10
CA GLU A 135 1.54 -6.52 -10.43
C GLU A 135 0.08 -6.89 -10.20
N LEU A 136 -0.67 -5.94 -9.65
CA LEU A 136 -2.12 -5.93 -9.68
C LEU A 136 -2.54 -4.74 -10.55
N PHE A 137 -3.08 -5.03 -11.73
CA PHE A 137 -3.41 -4.01 -12.72
C PHE A 137 -4.92 -3.88 -12.90
N TYR A 138 -5.44 -2.66 -12.73
CA TYR A 138 -6.83 -2.34 -12.98
C TYR A 138 -7.04 -1.87 -14.42
N ARG A 139 -8.10 -2.41 -15.06
CA ARG A 139 -8.60 -1.95 -16.35
C ARG A 139 -9.95 -1.31 -16.17
N GLN A 140 -10.17 -0.24 -16.88
CA GLN A 140 -11.50 0.33 -17.04
C GLN A 140 -12.14 -0.22 -18.32
N ASP A 141 -13.36 -0.76 -18.18
CA ASP A 141 -14.17 -1.24 -19.30
C ASP A 141 -15.53 -0.53 -19.20
N GLY A 142 -15.67 0.57 -19.96
CA GLY A 142 -16.82 1.47 -19.82
C GLY A 142 -16.79 2.17 -18.46
N GLU A 143 -17.83 1.96 -17.65
CA GLU A 143 -17.89 2.48 -16.27
C GLU A 143 -17.37 1.49 -15.23
N ASP A 144 -17.10 0.25 -15.64
CA ASP A 144 -16.68 -0.83 -14.75
C ASP A 144 -15.15 -0.92 -14.66
N TRP A 145 -14.68 -1.27 -13.47
CA TRP A 145 -13.28 -1.53 -13.22
C TRP A 145 -13.09 -3.01 -12.87
N THR A 146 -12.14 -3.64 -13.53
CA THR A 146 -11.70 -5.01 -13.24
C THR A 146 -10.20 -5.02 -13.02
N TYR A 147 -9.69 -6.03 -12.32
CA TYR A 147 -8.24 -6.15 -12.12
C TYR A 147 -7.73 -7.54 -12.44
N GLU A 148 -6.44 -7.60 -12.75
CA GLU A 148 -5.71 -8.83 -13.02
C GLU A 148 -4.44 -8.86 -12.15
N LEU A 149 -4.10 -10.05 -11.68
CA LEU A 149 -2.79 -10.31 -11.08
C LEU A 149 -1.83 -10.80 -12.17
N LYS A 150 -0.64 -10.22 -12.21
CA LYS A 150 0.37 -10.52 -13.24
C LYS A 150 1.73 -10.82 -12.62
#